data_38e71ea0ac50589d38637c3ae4caff7c
#
_entry.id   38e71ea0ac50589d38637c3ae4caff7c
#
_cell.length_a   1.000
_cell.length_b   1.000
_cell.length_c   1.000
_cell.angle_alpha   90.00
_cell.angle_beta   90.00
_cell.angle_gamma   90.00
#
_symmetry.space_group_name_H-M   'P 1'
#
loop_
_entity.id
_entity.type
_entity.pdbx_description
1 polymer ?
#
loop_
_entity_poly.entity_id
_entity_poly.type
_entity_poly.pdbx_seq_one_letter_code
_entity_poly.pdbx_strand_id
1 'polypeptide(L)'
;MTPTIRWPAPSHRYGKIGEWIEKLGFATEQEVTTALALQWGCPVATSFDPSTIHSLGNIPLPILEAFQMLPLNHVAATNTLYLAFGERVDHGALYAIEKILACRTQPCVAGRKSIACQLDTMRQLPRPSDVEFGPMNDLAEMARIASSYAARLSPEAVRLSRIGRFIWLRLDVHAGDTRCKPRPIATNVVFRLSTDSTQPFPSTRPFRQVHSNPPPRTS
;
A
#
# COMPACT_ATOMS: atom_id res chain seq x y z
N MET A 1 -30.92 39.13 -11.02
CA MET A 1 -31.04 38.37 -9.76
C MET A 1 -29.83 37.42 -9.72
N THR A 2 -28.84 37.76 -8.95
CA THR A 2 -27.62 36.94 -8.77
C THR A 2 -27.91 35.86 -7.71
N PRO A 3 -27.72 34.57 -7.99
CA PRO A 3 -27.94 33.54 -7.01
C PRO A 3 -26.86 33.64 -5.91
N THR A 4 -27.30 33.88 -4.69
CA THR A 4 -26.44 33.88 -3.52
C THR A 4 -26.06 32.43 -3.20
N ILE A 5 -24.86 32.01 -3.54
CA ILE A 5 -24.33 30.69 -3.19
C ILE A 5 -24.03 30.71 -1.69
N ARG A 6 -24.89 30.07 -0.91
CA ARG A 6 -24.69 29.89 0.54
C ARG A 6 -23.82 28.67 0.77
N TRP A 7 -22.55 28.90 1.14
CA TRP A 7 -21.65 27.83 1.57
C TRP A 7 -22.13 27.23 2.87
N PRO A 8 -22.28 25.90 2.99
CA PRO A 8 -22.59 25.27 4.26
C PRO A 8 -21.45 25.48 5.27
N ALA A 9 -21.82 25.69 6.55
CA ALA A 9 -20.85 25.88 7.63
C ALA A 9 -19.91 24.66 7.80
N PRO A 10 -18.66 24.86 8.27
CA PRO A 10 -17.66 23.81 8.37
C PRO A 10 -18.00 22.76 9.44
N SER A 11 -18.66 21.69 9.05
CA SER A 11 -18.71 20.46 9.83
C SER A 11 -17.59 19.50 9.37
N HIS A 12 -16.92 18.81 10.28
CA HIS A 12 -15.72 17.99 10.07
C HIS A 12 -15.87 16.77 9.10
N ARG A 13 -16.82 16.79 8.19
CA ARG A 13 -17.07 15.80 7.13
C ARG A 13 -17.09 16.44 5.75
N TYR A 14 -16.06 17.23 5.43
CA TYR A 14 -15.97 17.73 4.08
C TYR A 14 -15.54 16.61 3.14
N GLY A 15 -16.41 16.24 2.20
CA GLY A 15 -16.02 15.55 0.99
C GLY A 15 -14.93 16.34 0.28
N LYS A 16 -14.05 15.65 -0.44
CA LYS A 16 -12.96 16.28 -1.17
C LYS A 16 -13.53 17.23 -2.24
N ILE A 17 -12.82 18.30 -2.54
CA ILE A 17 -13.25 19.33 -3.50
C ILE A 17 -13.73 18.72 -4.83
N GLY A 18 -13.00 17.71 -5.36
CA GLY A 18 -13.37 17.00 -6.58
C GLY A 18 -14.77 16.35 -6.49
N GLU A 19 -15.11 15.73 -5.34
CA GLU A 19 -16.43 15.13 -5.12
C GLU A 19 -17.55 16.16 -5.15
N TRP A 20 -17.31 17.35 -4.59
CA TRP A 20 -18.29 18.42 -4.60
C TRP A 20 -18.49 18.99 -6.00
N ILE A 21 -17.40 19.19 -6.74
CA ILE A 21 -17.44 19.67 -8.12
C ILE A 21 -18.25 18.70 -8.99
N GLU A 22 -18.02 17.39 -8.86
CA GLU A 22 -18.77 16.35 -9.56
C GLU A 22 -20.25 16.33 -9.13
N LYS A 23 -20.55 16.34 -7.82
CA LYS A 23 -21.92 16.32 -7.29
C LYS A 23 -22.73 17.54 -7.69
N LEU A 24 -22.10 18.70 -7.84
CA LEU A 24 -22.73 19.94 -8.29
C LEU A 24 -22.81 20.04 -9.82
N GLY A 25 -22.26 19.07 -10.55
CA GLY A 25 -22.30 19.04 -12.02
C GLY A 25 -21.38 20.06 -12.69
N PHE A 26 -20.40 20.62 -11.97
CA PHE A 26 -19.43 21.56 -12.53
C PHE A 26 -18.33 20.88 -13.35
N ALA A 27 -18.03 19.62 -13.06
CA ALA A 27 -17.11 18.81 -13.84
C ALA A 27 -17.50 17.33 -13.77
N THR A 28 -17.08 16.58 -14.77
CA THR A 28 -17.18 15.12 -14.83
C THR A 28 -16.04 14.47 -14.02
N GLU A 29 -16.19 13.21 -13.64
CA GLU A 29 -15.11 12.43 -13.00
C GLU A 29 -13.83 12.42 -13.86
N GLN A 30 -13.98 12.37 -15.19
CA GLN A 30 -12.84 12.37 -16.12
C GLN A 30 -12.09 13.70 -16.10
N GLU A 31 -12.77 14.83 -16.04
CA GLU A 31 -12.15 16.15 -15.93
C GLU A 31 -11.42 16.33 -14.61
N VAL A 32 -12.03 15.88 -13.49
CA VAL A 32 -11.39 15.86 -12.17
C VAL A 32 -10.16 14.97 -12.17
N THR A 33 -10.23 13.78 -12.76
CA THR A 33 -9.11 12.85 -12.88
C THR A 33 -7.96 13.45 -13.70
N THR A 34 -8.28 14.12 -14.81
CA THR A 34 -7.30 14.80 -15.66
C THR A 34 -6.64 15.95 -14.91
N ALA A 35 -7.40 16.74 -14.15
CA ALA A 35 -6.85 17.83 -13.35
C ALA A 35 -5.91 17.31 -12.25
N LEU A 36 -6.25 16.20 -11.58
CA LEU A 36 -5.39 15.54 -10.60
C LEU A 36 -4.11 15.01 -11.25
N ALA A 37 -4.21 14.41 -12.43
CA ALA A 37 -3.05 13.91 -13.17
C ALA A 37 -2.06 15.04 -13.51
N LEU A 38 -2.58 16.20 -13.95
CA LEU A 38 -1.76 17.39 -14.19
C LEU A 38 -1.14 17.92 -12.89
N GLN A 39 -1.92 17.99 -11.81
CA GLN A 39 -1.43 18.46 -10.50
C GLN A 39 -0.28 17.61 -9.96
N TRP A 40 -0.35 16.29 -10.14
CA TRP A 40 0.63 15.32 -9.63
C TRP A 40 1.73 14.99 -10.64
N GLY A 41 1.65 15.53 -11.86
CA GLY A 41 2.60 15.21 -12.94
C GLY A 41 2.61 13.73 -13.30
N CYS A 42 1.46 13.07 -13.22
CA CYS A 42 1.31 11.61 -13.43
C CYS A 42 0.42 11.35 -14.66
N PRO A 43 0.62 10.22 -15.36
CA PRO A 43 -0.27 9.82 -16.44
C PRO A 43 -1.65 9.39 -15.90
N VAL A 44 -2.68 9.50 -16.75
CA VAL A 44 -4.01 8.97 -16.48
C VAL A 44 -4.07 7.52 -16.92
N ALA A 45 -4.51 6.62 -16.03
CA ALA A 45 -4.84 5.24 -16.38
C ALA A 45 -6.29 5.16 -16.85
N THR A 46 -6.48 4.77 -18.11
CA THR A 46 -7.82 4.73 -18.76
C THR A 46 -8.42 3.34 -18.83
N SER A 47 -7.62 2.30 -18.66
CA SER A 47 -8.06 0.91 -18.75
C SER A 47 -7.44 0.07 -17.63
N PHE A 48 -8.20 -0.92 -17.17
CA PHE A 48 -7.79 -1.89 -16.16
C PHE A 48 -7.98 -3.29 -16.75
N ASP A 49 -6.91 -4.09 -16.71
CA ASP A 49 -7.01 -5.51 -17.02
C ASP A 49 -7.16 -6.31 -15.72
N PRO A 50 -8.35 -6.89 -15.47
CA PRO A 50 -8.58 -7.66 -14.24
C PRO A 50 -7.61 -8.83 -14.07
N SER A 51 -7.21 -9.49 -15.17
CA SER A 51 -6.29 -10.63 -15.11
C SER A 51 -4.90 -10.22 -14.62
N THR A 52 -4.43 -9.07 -15.04
CA THR A 52 -3.16 -8.50 -14.60
C THR A 52 -3.22 -8.07 -13.12
N ILE A 53 -4.31 -7.41 -12.72
CA ILE A 53 -4.53 -6.98 -11.33
C ILE A 53 -4.49 -8.18 -10.38
N HIS A 54 -5.11 -9.30 -10.76
CA HIS A 54 -5.10 -10.52 -9.95
C HIS A 54 -3.71 -11.16 -9.84
N SER A 55 -2.93 -11.12 -10.91
CA SER A 55 -1.56 -11.65 -10.92
C SER A 55 -0.59 -10.84 -10.07
N LEU A 56 -0.92 -9.57 -9.80
CA LEU A 56 -0.15 -8.63 -8.99
C LEU A 56 -0.54 -8.62 -7.49
N GLY A 57 -1.21 -9.65 -7.00
CA GLY A 57 -1.74 -9.79 -5.63
C GLY A 57 -0.71 -9.72 -4.49
N ASN A 58 0.40 -9.03 -4.69
CA ASN A 58 1.48 -8.89 -3.72
C ASN A 58 1.27 -7.78 -2.69
N ILE A 59 0.28 -6.91 -2.88
CA ILE A 59 -0.06 -5.83 -1.93
C ILE A 59 -1.35 -6.23 -1.21
N PRO A 60 -1.36 -6.23 0.14
CA PRO A 60 -2.56 -6.55 0.92
C PRO A 60 -3.73 -5.64 0.62
N LEU A 61 -4.93 -6.22 0.51
CA LEU A 61 -6.15 -5.49 0.20
C LEU A 61 -6.45 -4.34 1.18
N PRO A 62 -6.28 -4.48 2.52
CA PRO A 62 -6.52 -3.36 3.45
C PRO A 62 -5.66 -2.12 3.16
N ILE A 63 -4.45 -2.33 2.63
CA ILE A 63 -3.55 -1.24 2.23
C ILE A 63 -4.06 -0.59 0.93
N LEU A 64 -4.43 -1.40 -0.07
CA LEU A 64 -5.00 -0.90 -1.33
C LEU A 64 -6.24 -0.03 -1.09
N GLU A 65 -7.15 -0.52 -0.23
CA GLU A 65 -8.38 0.19 0.13
C GLU A 65 -8.12 1.50 0.88
N ALA A 66 -7.21 1.47 1.86
CA ALA A 66 -6.92 2.64 2.68
C ALA A 66 -6.31 3.80 1.89
N PHE A 67 -5.56 3.51 0.85
CA PHE A 67 -4.93 4.51 -0.01
C PHE A 67 -5.66 4.71 -1.33
N GLN A 68 -6.80 4.03 -1.55
CA GLN A 68 -7.57 4.07 -2.80
C GLN A 68 -6.67 3.91 -4.02
N MET A 69 -5.84 2.86 -3.99
CA MET A 69 -4.86 2.55 -5.03
C MET A 69 -5.04 1.15 -5.59
N LEU A 70 -4.60 0.96 -6.82
CA LEU A 70 -4.72 -0.31 -7.55
C LEU A 70 -3.42 -0.61 -8.29
N PRO A 71 -2.84 -1.82 -8.16
CA PRO A 71 -1.73 -2.23 -9.00
C PRO A 71 -2.24 -2.47 -10.43
N LEU A 72 -1.58 -1.85 -11.42
CA LEU A 72 -1.98 -1.96 -12.83
C LEU A 72 -1.16 -2.97 -13.60
N ASN A 73 0.15 -2.88 -13.50
CA ASN A 73 1.09 -3.68 -14.25
C ASN A 73 2.45 -3.73 -13.56
N HIS A 74 3.17 -4.82 -13.75
CA HIS A 74 4.57 -4.96 -13.34
C HIS A 74 5.43 -5.27 -14.56
N VAL A 75 6.27 -4.31 -14.95
CA VAL A 75 7.21 -4.47 -16.05
C VAL A 75 8.47 -5.15 -15.53
N ALA A 76 8.60 -6.44 -15.78
CA ALA A 76 9.72 -7.25 -15.24
C ALA A 76 11.10 -6.77 -15.72
N ALA A 77 11.21 -6.28 -16.97
CA ALA A 77 12.47 -5.81 -17.54
C ALA A 77 13.08 -4.62 -16.77
N THR A 78 12.26 -3.73 -16.22
CA THR A 78 12.68 -2.56 -15.44
C THR A 78 12.41 -2.73 -13.96
N ASN A 79 11.80 -3.84 -13.56
CA ASN A 79 11.31 -4.12 -12.21
C ASN A 79 10.44 -2.97 -11.67
N THR A 80 9.51 -2.47 -12.50
CA THR A 80 8.68 -1.32 -12.19
C THR A 80 7.22 -1.73 -12.05
N LEU A 81 6.63 -1.40 -10.92
CA LEU A 81 5.21 -1.59 -10.61
C LEU A 81 4.45 -0.27 -10.83
N TYR A 82 3.46 -0.31 -11.70
CA TYR A 82 2.56 0.81 -11.94
C TYR A 82 1.38 0.74 -10.97
N LEU A 83 1.12 1.87 -10.29
CA LEU A 83 0.06 1.99 -9.28
C LEU A 83 -0.87 3.15 -9.61
N ALA A 84 -2.15 2.87 -9.80
CA ALA A 84 -3.17 3.90 -9.99
C ALA A 84 -3.70 4.37 -8.64
N PHE A 85 -3.90 5.68 -8.51
CA PHE A 85 -4.49 6.34 -7.36
C PHE A 85 -5.80 7.02 -7.78
N GLY A 86 -6.86 6.81 -7.00
CA GLY A 86 -8.17 7.42 -7.26
C GLY A 86 -8.31 8.83 -6.75
N GLU A 87 -7.37 9.29 -5.92
CA GLU A 87 -7.49 10.56 -5.23
C GLU A 87 -6.16 11.29 -5.15
N ARG A 88 -5.32 10.93 -4.23
CA ARG A 88 -4.02 11.54 -3.97
C ARG A 88 -2.92 10.51 -4.11
N VAL A 89 -1.88 10.85 -4.83
CA VAL A 89 -0.64 10.05 -4.82
C VAL A 89 0.00 10.15 -3.45
N ASP A 90 0.14 9.02 -2.77
CA ASP A 90 0.80 8.94 -1.46
C ASP A 90 2.22 8.40 -1.62
N HIS A 91 3.19 9.32 -1.57
CA HIS A 91 4.60 8.97 -1.75
C HIS A 91 5.15 8.10 -0.61
N GLY A 92 4.57 8.19 0.60
CA GLY A 92 4.92 7.31 1.70
C GLY A 92 4.51 5.86 1.43
N ALA A 93 3.32 5.67 0.85
CA ALA A 93 2.86 4.36 0.43
C ALA A 93 3.71 3.80 -0.73
N LEU A 94 4.04 4.61 -1.73
CA LEU A 94 4.94 4.21 -2.82
C LEU A 94 6.28 3.73 -2.29
N TYR A 95 6.93 4.53 -1.44
CA TYR A 95 8.23 4.18 -0.84
C TYR A 95 8.17 2.88 -0.03
N ALA A 96 7.13 2.69 0.77
CA ALA A 96 6.97 1.47 1.55
C ALA A 96 6.77 0.23 0.67
N ILE A 97 5.99 0.36 -0.41
CA ILE A 97 5.79 -0.69 -1.41
C ILE A 97 7.10 -1.06 -2.09
N GLU A 98 7.90 -0.06 -2.50
CA GLU A 98 9.24 -0.29 -3.08
C GLU A 98 10.15 -1.09 -2.15
N LYS A 99 10.14 -0.77 -0.85
CA LYS A 99 10.94 -1.48 0.16
C LYS A 99 10.46 -2.91 0.37
N ILE A 100 9.15 -3.12 0.43
CA ILE A 100 8.58 -4.46 0.67
C ILE A 100 8.69 -5.35 -0.56
N LEU A 101 8.41 -4.82 -1.75
CA LEU A 101 8.42 -5.62 -2.97
C LEU A 101 9.76 -5.63 -3.69
N ALA A 102 10.74 -4.83 -3.23
CA ALA A 102 12.05 -4.67 -3.85
C ALA A 102 11.94 -4.31 -5.35
N CYS A 103 11.00 -3.42 -5.70
CA CYS A 103 10.76 -2.93 -7.06
C CYS A 103 10.74 -1.40 -7.08
N ARG A 104 10.72 -0.80 -8.26
CA ARG A 104 10.41 0.63 -8.44
C ARG A 104 8.91 0.80 -8.55
N THR A 105 8.39 1.95 -8.15
CA THR A 105 6.98 2.28 -8.35
C THR A 105 6.82 3.47 -9.29
N GLN A 106 5.78 3.42 -10.12
CA GLN A 106 5.40 4.52 -10.99
C GLN A 106 3.93 4.85 -10.74
N PRO A 107 3.61 6.04 -10.18
CA PRO A 107 2.23 6.43 -9.94
C PRO A 107 1.52 6.84 -11.23
N CYS A 108 0.23 6.53 -11.28
CA CYS A 108 -0.74 7.02 -12.26
C CYS A 108 -1.97 7.52 -11.51
N VAL A 109 -2.83 8.27 -12.18
CA VAL A 109 -4.13 8.68 -11.64
C VAL A 109 -5.24 7.97 -12.42
N ALA A 110 -6.30 7.57 -11.74
CA ALA A 110 -7.46 6.93 -12.35
C ALA A 110 -8.75 7.43 -11.72
N GLY A 111 -9.87 7.20 -12.40
CA GLY A 111 -11.20 7.52 -11.87
C GLY A 111 -11.45 6.78 -10.56
N ARG A 112 -11.92 7.52 -9.55
CA ARG A 112 -12.17 6.97 -8.21
C ARG A 112 -13.20 5.84 -8.22
N LYS A 113 -14.26 5.99 -9.02
CA LYS A 113 -15.32 4.96 -9.15
C LYS A 113 -14.75 3.69 -9.78
N SER A 114 -13.87 3.84 -10.77
CA SER A 114 -13.20 2.72 -11.42
C SER A 114 -12.31 1.96 -10.43
N ILE A 115 -11.52 2.66 -9.62
CA ILE A 115 -10.69 2.04 -8.58
C ILE A 115 -11.57 1.35 -7.54
N ALA A 116 -12.63 2.01 -7.03
CA ALA A 116 -13.54 1.42 -6.05
C ALA A 116 -14.18 0.13 -6.57
N CYS A 117 -14.66 0.12 -7.80
CA CYS A 117 -15.24 -1.06 -8.45
C CYS A 117 -14.25 -2.22 -8.53
N GLN A 118 -12.99 -1.95 -8.88
CA GLN A 118 -11.96 -2.97 -8.94
C GLN A 118 -11.55 -3.50 -7.56
N LEU A 119 -11.47 -2.63 -6.54
CA LEU A 119 -11.22 -3.04 -5.16
C LEU A 119 -12.35 -3.92 -4.62
N ASP A 120 -13.62 -3.59 -4.92
CA ASP A 120 -14.76 -4.43 -4.57
C ASP A 120 -14.69 -5.81 -5.24
N THR A 121 -14.27 -5.87 -6.50
CA THR A 121 -14.03 -7.14 -7.21
C THR A 121 -12.89 -7.93 -6.53
N MET A 122 -11.79 -7.27 -6.17
CA MET A 122 -10.67 -7.91 -5.47
C MET A 122 -11.05 -8.43 -4.08
N ARG A 123 -12.01 -7.81 -3.39
CA ARG A 123 -12.53 -8.27 -2.08
C ARG A 123 -13.25 -9.61 -2.18
N GLN A 124 -13.87 -9.89 -3.32
CA GLN A 124 -14.59 -11.14 -3.58
C GLN A 124 -13.65 -12.34 -3.81
N LEU A 125 -12.37 -12.09 -4.08
CA LEU A 125 -11.41 -13.13 -4.41
C LEU A 125 -10.70 -13.66 -3.17
N PRO A 126 -10.47 -14.97 -3.08
CA PRO A 126 -9.72 -15.55 -1.99
C PRO A 126 -8.27 -15.05 -2.00
N ARG A 127 -7.78 -14.60 -0.85
CA ARG A 127 -6.40 -14.16 -0.62
C ARG A 127 -5.79 -14.95 0.54
N PRO A 128 -5.48 -16.22 0.34
CA PRO A 128 -5.04 -17.10 1.43
C PRO A 128 -3.68 -16.69 2.03
N SER A 129 -2.92 -15.87 1.32
CA SER A 129 -1.62 -15.36 1.75
C SER A 129 -1.68 -14.07 2.58
N ASP A 130 -2.84 -13.45 2.70
CA ASP A 130 -3.01 -12.20 3.43
C ASP A 130 -3.70 -12.44 4.77
N VAL A 131 -3.05 -12.04 5.85
CA VAL A 131 -3.58 -12.13 7.22
C VAL A 131 -3.63 -10.74 7.82
N GLU A 132 -4.82 -10.31 8.25
CA GLU A 132 -5.02 -9.01 8.87
C GLU A 132 -5.32 -9.17 10.36
N PHE A 133 -4.64 -8.37 11.18
CA PHE A 133 -4.93 -8.21 12.59
C PHE A 133 -5.60 -6.85 12.82
N GLY A 134 -6.68 -6.88 13.62
CA GLY A 134 -7.49 -5.69 13.96
C GLY A 134 -6.71 -4.62 14.70
N PRO A 135 -7.38 -3.55 15.17
CA PRO A 135 -6.69 -2.43 15.77
C PRO A 135 -5.84 -2.87 16.96
N MET A 136 -4.54 -2.62 16.89
CA MET A 136 -3.54 -2.98 17.90
C MET A 136 -2.63 -1.80 18.19
N ASN A 137 -2.20 -1.68 19.45
CA ASN A 137 -1.22 -0.65 19.88
C ASN A 137 -0.02 -1.27 20.58
N ASP A 138 -0.12 -2.53 20.99
CA ASP A 138 0.96 -3.22 21.69
C ASP A 138 1.99 -3.78 20.69
N LEU A 139 3.15 -3.13 20.66
CA LEU A 139 4.28 -3.54 19.84
C LEU A 139 4.84 -4.92 20.27
N ALA A 140 4.77 -5.25 21.56
CA ALA A 140 5.26 -6.54 22.05
C ALA A 140 4.37 -7.67 21.53
N GLU A 141 3.06 -7.47 21.52
CA GLU A 141 2.13 -8.42 20.95
C GLU A 141 2.31 -8.57 19.44
N MET A 142 2.45 -7.46 18.69
CA MET A 142 2.76 -7.52 17.25
C MET A 142 4.05 -8.28 16.98
N ALA A 143 5.12 -8.04 17.77
CA ALA A 143 6.38 -8.75 17.65
C ALA A 143 6.23 -10.25 17.94
N ARG A 144 5.44 -10.63 18.95
CA ARG A 144 5.16 -12.02 19.28
C ARG A 144 4.42 -12.73 18.15
N ILE A 145 3.41 -12.08 17.56
CA ILE A 145 2.67 -12.60 16.40
C ILE A 145 3.62 -12.76 15.21
N ALA A 146 4.37 -11.72 14.88
CA ALA A 146 5.33 -11.74 13.76
C ALA A 146 6.36 -12.85 13.91
N SER A 147 6.92 -13.02 15.11
CA SER A 147 7.87 -14.10 15.44
C SER A 147 7.24 -15.48 15.30
N SER A 148 5.99 -15.66 15.72
CA SER A 148 5.26 -16.91 15.56
C SER A 148 5.06 -17.28 14.09
N TYR A 149 4.72 -16.32 13.23
CA TYR A 149 4.62 -16.54 11.79
C TYR A 149 5.98 -16.87 11.17
N ALA A 150 7.03 -16.14 11.53
CA ALA A 150 8.39 -16.39 11.06
C ALA A 150 8.89 -17.79 11.47
N ALA A 151 8.69 -18.19 12.73
CA ALA A 151 9.05 -19.52 13.20
C ALA A 151 8.32 -20.66 12.49
N ARG A 152 7.01 -20.45 12.19
CA ARG A 152 6.20 -21.47 11.52
C ARG A 152 6.50 -21.62 10.04
N LEU A 153 6.77 -20.49 9.36
CA LEU A 153 6.96 -20.45 7.92
C LEU A 153 8.42 -20.58 7.49
N SER A 154 9.37 -20.37 8.41
CA SER A 154 10.81 -20.37 8.13
C SER A 154 11.15 -19.59 6.85
N PRO A 155 10.77 -18.30 6.75
CA PRO A 155 10.93 -17.54 5.54
C PRO A 155 12.39 -17.27 5.23
N GLU A 156 12.75 -17.21 3.94
CA GLU A 156 14.08 -16.83 3.47
C GLU A 156 14.34 -15.33 3.61
N ALA A 157 13.28 -14.53 3.43
CA ALA A 157 13.36 -13.09 3.58
C ALA A 157 12.16 -12.57 4.37
N VAL A 158 12.45 -11.64 5.27
CA VAL A 158 11.47 -10.93 6.08
C VAL A 158 11.60 -9.44 5.79
N ARG A 159 10.54 -8.82 5.33
CA ARG A 159 10.51 -7.38 5.07
C ARG A 159 9.39 -6.74 5.87
N LEU A 160 9.70 -5.62 6.50
CA LEU A 160 8.76 -4.87 7.33
C LEU A 160 8.74 -3.42 6.89
N SER A 161 7.55 -2.85 6.77
CA SER A 161 7.39 -1.41 6.54
C SER A 161 6.14 -0.89 7.23
N ARG A 162 6.16 0.39 7.60
CA ARG A 162 4.98 1.11 8.07
C ARG A 162 4.40 1.94 6.93
N ILE A 163 3.09 1.83 6.73
CA ILE A 163 2.33 2.60 5.74
C ILE A 163 1.14 3.25 6.45
N GLY A 164 1.21 4.55 6.72
CA GLY A 164 0.17 5.25 7.47
C GLY A 164 -0.11 4.56 8.82
N ARG A 165 -1.32 4.05 8.97
CA ARG A 165 -1.76 3.31 10.17
C ARG A 165 -1.56 1.79 10.09
N PHE A 166 -0.85 1.30 9.09
CA PHE A 166 -0.58 -0.12 8.94
C PHE A 166 0.90 -0.43 9.15
N ILE A 167 1.16 -1.58 9.75
CA ILE A 167 2.47 -2.23 9.72
C ILE A 167 2.30 -3.45 8.82
N TRP A 168 3.06 -3.49 7.73
CA TRP A 168 3.05 -4.58 6.77
C TRP A 168 4.32 -5.40 6.92
N LEU A 169 4.15 -6.66 7.28
CA LEU A 169 5.18 -7.69 7.34
C LEU A 169 4.99 -8.63 6.16
N ARG A 170 6.01 -8.81 5.35
CA ARG A 170 6.07 -9.77 4.25
C ARG A 170 7.08 -10.85 4.56
N LEU A 171 6.64 -12.09 4.45
CA LEU A 171 7.43 -13.30 4.67
C LEU A 171 7.53 -14.04 3.33
N ASP A 172 8.69 -14.01 2.69
CA ASP A 172 8.93 -14.72 1.43
C ASP A 172 9.40 -16.15 1.76
N VAL A 173 8.62 -17.14 1.32
CA VAL A 173 8.85 -18.57 1.57
C VAL A 173 9.20 -19.27 0.26
N HIS A 174 10.17 -20.16 0.27
CA HIS A 174 10.44 -21.01 -0.91
C HIS A 174 9.28 -21.97 -1.12
N ALA A 175 8.74 -22.01 -2.33
CA ALA A 175 7.91 -23.12 -2.74
C ALA A 175 8.81 -24.33 -2.98
N GLY A 176 8.79 -25.28 -2.05
CA GLY A 176 9.58 -26.52 -2.18
C GLY A 176 9.36 -27.18 -3.53
N ASP A 177 10.45 -27.62 -4.10
CA ASP A 177 10.68 -28.45 -5.27
C ASP A 177 9.46 -28.86 -6.12
N THR A 178 9.02 -27.94 -6.99
CA THR A 178 8.18 -28.28 -8.13
C THR A 178 8.91 -27.88 -9.42
N ARG A 179 9.06 -28.82 -10.34
CA ARG A 179 9.82 -28.73 -11.61
C ARG A 179 9.39 -27.61 -12.59
N CYS A 180 8.48 -26.74 -12.20
CA CYS A 180 8.12 -25.50 -12.87
C CYS A 180 8.56 -24.36 -11.97
N LYS A 181 9.30 -23.35 -12.49
CA LYS A 181 9.83 -22.18 -11.77
C LYS A 181 8.82 -21.71 -10.69
N PRO A 182 9.05 -22.01 -9.40
CA PRO A 182 8.12 -21.66 -8.35
C PRO A 182 8.14 -20.13 -8.18
N ARG A 183 6.97 -19.51 -8.29
CA ARG A 183 6.82 -18.14 -7.79
C ARG A 183 7.00 -18.22 -6.27
N PRO A 184 7.82 -17.38 -5.65
CA PRO A 184 7.93 -17.34 -4.20
C PRO A 184 6.53 -17.11 -3.63
N ILE A 185 6.11 -18.01 -2.75
CA ILE A 185 4.84 -17.85 -2.02
C ILE A 185 5.15 -16.87 -0.91
N ALA A 186 4.61 -15.66 -1.01
CA ALA A 186 4.76 -14.68 0.06
C ALA A 186 3.53 -14.69 0.95
N THR A 187 3.73 -14.69 2.25
CA THR A 187 2.67 -14.43 3.23
C THR A 187 2.77 -12.99 3.70
N ASN A 188 1.66 -12.27 3.62
CA ASN A 188 1.56 -10.89 4.11
C ASN A 188 0.83 -10.89 5.45
N VAL A 189 1.42 -10.28 6.45
CA VAL A 189 0.80 -10.03 7.75
C VAL A 189 0.64 -8.52 7.91
N VAL A 190 -0.59 -8.06 8.10
CA VAL A 190 -0.91 -6.64 8.22
C VAL A 190 -1.47 -6.38 9.62
N PHE A 191 -0.84 -5.50 10.36
CA PHE A 191 -1.33 -5.00 11.63
C PHE A 191 -1.93 -3.61 11.40
N ARG A 192 -3.17 -3.42 11.82
CA ARG A 192 -3.82 -2.11 11.82
C ARG A 192 -3.58 -1.44 13.17
N LEU A 193 -2.97 -0.25 13.16
CA LEU A 193 -2.76 0.53 14.37
C LEU A 193 -4.06 1.23 14.76
N SER A 194 -4.36 1.26 16.06
CA SER A 194 -5.49 2.01 16.60
C SER A 194 -5.27 3.52 16.49
N THR A 195 -6.33 4.26 16.25
CA THR A 195 -6.28 5.73 16.14
C THR A 195 -6.17 6.47 17.47
N ASP A 196 -6.37 5.75 18.60
CA ASP A 196 -6.41 6.38 19.93
C ASP A 196 -5.04 6.62 20.58
N SER A 197 -3.93 6.32 19.89
CA SER A 197 -2.59 6.50 20.46
C SER A 197 -2.05 7.89 20.15
N THR A 198 -2.32 8.84 20.99
CA THR A 198 -1.61 10.14 21.09
C THR A 198 -0.19 9.99 21.67
N GLN A 199 0.42 8.83 21.62
CA GLN A 199 1.82 8.68 22.01
C GLN A 199 2.73 8.84 20.78
N PRO A 200 3.61 9.85 20.77
CA PRO A 200 4.65 9.92 19.76
C PRO A 200 5.56 8.70 19.92
N PHE A 201 5.74 7.94 18.84
CA PHE A 201 6.75 6.89 18.81
C PHE A 201 8.11 7.47 19.23
N PRO A 202 8.88 6.80 20.09
CA PRO A 202 10.22 7.21 20.38
C PRO A 202 10.99 7.29 19.06
N SER A 203 11.56 8.48 18.79
CA SER A 203 12.40 8.70 17.60
C SER A 203 13.44 7.60 17.54
N THR A 204 13.44 6.83 16.45
CA THR A 204 14.41 5.79 16.17
C THR A 204 15.81 6.38 16.26
N ARG A 205 16.55 6.06 17.32
CA ARG A 205 18.00 6.28 17.36
C ARG A 205 18.59 5.46 16.20
N PRO A 206 19.51 6.03 15.41
CA PRO A 206 20.15 5.28 14.34
C PRO A 206 20.85 4.04 14.95
N PHE A 207 20.62 2.92 14.32
CA PHE A 207 21.24 1.64 14.67
C PHE A 207 22.76 1.83 14.68
N ARG A 208 23.36 1.74 15.86
CA ARG A 208 24.81 1.81 16.03
C ARG A 208 25.39 0.58 15.32
N GLN A 209 26.09 0.80 14.20
CA GLN A 209 26.87 -0.26 13.58
C GLN A 209 27.88 -0.79 14.61
N VAL A 210 27.70 -2.05 14.98
CA VAL A 210 28.70 -2.77 15.77
C VAL A 210 29.83 -3.09 14.80
N HIS A 211 30.91 -2.30 14.85
CA HIS A 211 32.16 -2.65 14.19
C HIS A 211 32.69 -3.88 14.88
N SER A 212 32.69 -5.01 14.18
CA SER A 212 33.44 -6.20 14.55
C SER A 212 34.92 -5.88 14.44
N ASN A 213 35.61 -5.80 15.59
CA ASN A 213 37.08 -5.73 15.62
C ASN A 213 37.67 -7.04 15.04
N PRO A 214 38.67 -6.95 14.16
CA PRO A 214 39.41 -8.13 13.71
C PRO A 214 40.21 -8.76 14.86
N PRO A 215 40.40 -10.09 14.88
CA PRO A 215 41.14 -10.76 15.92
C PRO A 215 42.61 -10.35 15.89
N PRO A 216 43.31 -10.36 17.05
CA PRO A 216 44.73 -10.02 17.14
C PRO A 216 45.60 -11.06 16.39
N ARG A 217 46.54 -10.57 15.59
CA ARG A 217 47.57 -11.40 14.96
C ARG A 217 48.51 -11.89 16.02
N THR A 218 48.58 -13.20 16.20
CA THR A 218 49.65 -13.85 16.96
C THR A 218 50.94 -13.89 16.13
N SER A 219 52.00 -13.37 16.71
CA SER A 219 53.40 -13.49 16.24
C SER A 219 53.95 -14.88 16.53
#